data_1b0e8eb1ee5e6573aa1c5d59574374ed
#
_entry.id   1b0e8eb1ee5e6573aa1c5d59574374ed
#
_cell.length_a   1.000
_cell.length_b   1.000
_cell.length_c   1.000
_cell.angle_alpha   90.00
_cell.angle_beta   90.00
_cell.angle_gamma   90.00
#
_symmetry.space_group_name_H-M   'P 1'
#
loop_
_entity.id
_entity.type
_entity.pdbx_description
1 polymer ?
#
loop_
_entity_poly.entity_id
_entity_poly.type
_entity_poly.pdbx_seq_one_letter_code
_entity_poly.pdbx_strand_id
1 'polypeptide(L)'
;MDIKRLKYFCTVVECGSFTKAAEMLHISQPPLSKRVQELEQEIGTPLLFRDGGRIRPTPTGFFLYERALEILVDIGNIERDTLIFAQQQHVLRIGLTHLYQKYFTPLIMAIHSQYADTEINVLVSDSSHLETLLNNQLIDVALIQQPKRLERYRYLALPAVQMAAVVHRSLLPDGVPDTMTLKQLGGLPLILLRRSSGVGTFEQLMDQLLKSGTTPQVIMHVSQPSVIVDWIESGIEAAALLPESEVCPSQLRNSVLVRVSPDPQVFFPALVKLTTTPEIRGLEEVMANGYPFVAPKCR
;
A
#
# COMPACT_ATOMS: atom_id res chain seq x y z
N MET A 1 -26.41 -7.72 -10.19
CA MET A 1 -25.74 -7.58 -8.88
C MET A 1 -25.98 -6.17 -8.35
N ASP A 2 -26.33 -5.98 -7.08
CA ASP A 2 -26.52 -4.68 -6.45
C ASP A 2 -25.82 -4.62 -5.07
N ILE A 3 -25.59 -3.40 -4.58
CA ILE A 3 -24.88 -3.13 -3.32
C ILE A 3 -25.56 -3.78 -2.12
N LYS A 4 -26.88 -3.81 -2.09
CA LYS A 4 -27.65 -4.39 -1.00
C LYS A 4 -27.45 -5.90 -0.91
N ARG A 5 -27.40 -6.60 -2.06
CA ARG A 5 -27.12 -8.04 -2.11
C ARG A 5 -25.68 -8.34 -1.70
N LEU A 6 -24.71 -7.51 -2.11
CA LEU A 6 -23.31 -7.63 -1.66
C LEU A 6 -23.21 -7.47 -0.13
N LYS A 7 -23.85 -6.43 0.43
CA LYS A 7 -23.88 -6.21 1.88
C LYS A 7 -24.48 -7.41 2.61
N TYR A 8 -25.59 -7.95 2.12
CA TYR A 8 -26.24 -9.11 2.70
C TYR A 8 -25.35 -10.35 2.69
N PHE A 9 -24.70 -10.60 1.55
CA PHE A 9 -23.76 -11.70 1.41
C PHE A 9 -22.57 -11.57 2.36
N CYS A 10 -21.92 -10.40 2.43
CA CYS A 10 -20.80 -10.15 3.34
C CYS A 10 -21.21 -10.37 4.80
N THR A 11 -22.35 -9.82 5.22
CA THR A 11 -22.84 -10.00 6.61
C THR A 11 -23.10 -11.48 6.93
N VAL A 12 -23.62 -12.27 5.96
CA VAL A 12 -23.82 -13.74 6.17
C VAL A 12 -22.47 -14.45 6.32
N VAL A 13 -21.46 -14.09 5.55
CA VAL A 13 -20.09 -14.65 5.67
C VAL A 13 -19.51 -14.32 7.04
N GLU A 14 -19.59 -13.08 7.48
CA GLU A 14 -19.05 -12.59 8.77
C GLU A 14 -19.73 -13.28 9.96
N CYS A 15 -21.05 -13.39 9.92
CA CYS A 15 -21.83 -14.00 11.00
C CYS A 15 -21.75 -15.53 11.00
N GLY A 16 -21.38 -16.16 9.88
CA GLY A 16 -21.39 -17.61 9.69
C GLY A 16 -22.78 -18.24 9.85
N SER A 17 -23.85 -17.42 9.81
CA SER A 17 -25.25 -17.84 10.05
C SER A 17 -26.23 -16.85 9.45
N PHE A 18 -27.20 -17.34 8.70
CA PHE A 18 -28.29 -16.50 8.16
C PHE A 18 -29.16 -15.87 9.25
N THR A 19 -29.40 -16.57 10.35
CA THR A 19 -30.21 -16.06 11.46
C THR A 19 -29.52 -14.89 12.14
N LYS A 20 -28.24 -15.05 12.52
CA LYS A 20 -27.46 -13.97 13.13
C LYS A 20 -27.28 -12.77 12.20
N ALA A 21 -27.06 -13.02 10.91
CA ALA A 21 -26.94 -11.96 9.91
C ALA A 21 -28.27 -11.20 9.74
N ALA A 22 -29.40 -11.88 9.77
CA ALA A 22 -30.71 -11.25 9.70
C ALA A 22 -31.01 -10.38 10.93
N GLU A 23 -30.63 -10.83 12.12
CA GLU A 23 -30.69 -10.05 13.36
C GLU A 23 -29.83 -8.79 13.27
N MET A 24 -28.58 -8.92 12.84
CA MET A 24 -27.64 -7.79 12.67
C MET A 24 -28.15 -6.78 11.63
N LEU A 25 -28.82 -7.23 10.58
CA LEU A 25 -29.37 -6.38 9.53
C LEU A 25 -30.79 -5.86 9.85
N HIS A 26 -31.35 -6.22 11.00
CA HIS A 26 -32.71 -5.87 11.43
C HIS A 26 -33.79 -6.26 10.40
N ILE A 27 -33.67 -7.44 9.82
CA ILE A 27 -34.65 -8.02 8.86
C ILE A 27 -34.99 -9.46 9.22
N SER A 28 -36.02 -10.00 8.61
CA SER A 28 -36.34 -11.44 8.74
C SER A 28 -35.38 -12.28 7.86
N GLN A 29 -35.11 -13.53 8.29
CA GLN A 29 -34.18 -14.44 7.61
C GLN A 29 -34.64 -14.85 6.19
N PRO A 30 -35.92 -15.07 5.86
CA PRO A 30 -36.34 -15.51 4.53
C PRO A 30 -35.93 -14.54 3.39
N PRO A 31 -36.18 -13.22 3.47
CA PRO A 31 -35.73 -12.29 2.42
C PRO A 31 -34.22 -12.22 2.30
N LEU A 32 -33.46 -12.34 3.41
CA LEU A 32 -32.01 -12.38 3.35
C LEU A 32 -31.49 -13.58 2.55
N SER A 33 -32.05 -14.79 2.89
CA SER A 33 -31.67 -16.02 2.20
C SER A 33 -32.01 -15.96 0.69
N LYS A 34 -33.21 -15.44 0.37
CA LYS A 34 -33.63 -15.25 -1.03
C LYS A 34 -32.66 -14.34 -1.81
N ARG A 35 -32.27 -13.21 -1.23
CA ARG A 35 -31.36 -12.25 -1.89
C ARG A 35 -29.95 -12.82 -2.13
N VAL A 36 -29.44 -13.62 -1.20
CA VAL A 36 -28.16 -14.30 -1.39
C VAL A 36 -28.28 -15.40 -2.46
N GLN A 37 -29.38 -16.15 -2.50
CA GLN A 37 -29.63 -17.12 -3.57
C GLN A 37 -29.75 -16.47 -4.95
N GLU A 38 -30.44 -15.33 -5.06
CA GLU A 38 -30.53 -14.55 -6.29
C GLU A 38 -29.11 -14.10 -6.76
N LEU A 39 -28.21 -13.74 -5.82
CA LEU A 39 -26.82 -13.41 -6.13
C LEU A 39 -26.06 -14.63 -6.65
N GLU A 40 -26.20 -15.80 -6.01
CA GLU A 40 -25.60 -17.06 -6.46
C GLU A 40 -26.08 -17.45 -7.88
N GLN A 41 -27.39 -17.29 -8.15
CA GLN A 41 -27.97 -17.53 -9.48
C GLN A 41 -27.42 -16.57 -10.54
N GLU A 42 -27.28 -15.30 -10.22
CA GLU A 42 -26.77 -14.29 -11.14
C GLU A 42 -25.30 -14.52 -11.49
N ILE A 43 -24.49 -14.98 -10.52
CA ILE A 43 -23.05 -15.31 -10.72
C ILE A 43 -22.90 -16.70 -11.37
N GLY A 44 -23.92 -17.56 -11.25
CA GLY A 44 -23.93 -18.89 -11.86
C GLY A 44 -23.16 -19.96 -11.07
N THR A 45 -22.77 -19.67 -9.81
CA THR A 45 -22.05 -20.61 -8.95
C THR A 45 -22.42 -20.41 -7.49
N PRO A 46 -22.41 -21.48 -6.66
CA PRO A 46 -22.59 -21.35 -5.22
C PRO A 46 -21.47 -20.49 -4.59
N LEU A 47 -21.85 -19.55 -3.74
CA LEU A 47 -20.93 -18.69 -3.01
C LEU A 47 -20.74 -19.15 -1.56
N LEU A 48 -21.70 -19.94 -1.04
CA LEU A 48 -21.70 -20.40 0.35
C LEU A 48 -21.84 -21.93 0.42
N PHE A 49 -21.01 -22.54 1.27
CA PHE A 49 -21.24 -23.90 1.79
C PHE A 49 -22.25 -23.85 2.93
N ARG A 50 -23.19 -24.80 2.95
CA ARG A 50 -24.26 -24.89 3.94
C ARG A 50 -24.19 -26.24 4.63
N ASP A 51 -23.23 -26.42 5.55
CA ASP A 51 -22.99 -27.68 6.25
C ASP A 51 -23.40 -27.60 7.70
N GLY A 52 -24.39 -28.41 8.10
CA GLY A 52 -24.73 -28.61 9.51
C GLY A 52 -25.07 -27.33 10.30
N GLY A 53 -25.66 -26.32 9.66
CA GLY A 53 -26.02 -25.04 10.29
C GLY A 53 -24.89 -24.02 10.35
N ARG A 54 -23.71 -24.36 9.86
CA ARG A 54 -22.60 -23.40 9.66
C ARG A 54 -22.52 -22.95 8.21
N ILE A 55 -22.35 -21.66 8.02
CA ILE A 55 -22.17 -21.05 6.71
C ILE A 55 -20.69 -20.68 6.55
N ARG A 56 -20.11 -21.10 5.43
CA ARG A 56 -18.72 -20.73 5.05
C ARG A 56 -18.69 -20.34 3.57
N PRO A 57 -17.85 -19.37 3.16
CA PRO A 57 -17.71 -19.04 1.75
C PRO A 57 -17.05 -20.19 0.99
N THR A 58 -17.47 -20.41 -0.27
CA THR A 58 -16.73 -21.18 -1.26
C THR A 58 -15.48 -20.40 -1.68
N PRO A 59 -14.51 -20.99 -2.44
CA PRO A 59 -13.40 -20.21 -2.99
C PRO A 59 -13.87 -19.00 -3.82
N THR A 60 -14.90 -19.18 -4.65
CA THR A 60 -15.53 -18.07 -5.41
C THR A 60 -16.22 -17.08 -4.47
N GLY A 61 -16.89 -17.57 -3.43
CA GLY A 61 -17.51 -16.74 -2.40
C GLY A 61 -16.49 -15.92 -1.62
N PHE A 62 -15.34 -16.50 -1.28
CA PHE A 62 -14.25 -15.77 -0.61
C PHE A 62 -13.67 -14.65 -1.50
N PHE A 63 -13.43 -14.95 -2.76
CA PHE A 63 -12.98 -13.93 -3.72
C PHE A 63 -14.00 -12.79 -3.86
N LEU A 64 -15.30 -13.12 -3.98
CA LEU A 64 -16.34 -12.08 -4.03
C LEU A 64 -16.41 -11.29 -2.73
N TYR A 65 -16.26 -11.94 -1.58
CA TYR A 65 -16.29 -11.29 -0.26
C TYR A 65 -15.22 -10.22 -0.13
N GLU A 66 -13.95 -10.53 -0.49
CA GLU A 66 -12.86 -9.56 -0.44
C GLU A 66 -13.15 -8.35 -1.33
N ARG A 67 -13.61 -8.57 -2.57
CA ARG A 67 -13.93 -7.48 -3.49
C ARG A 67 -15.16 -6.67 -3.07
N ALA A 68 -16.15 -7.33 -2.50
CA ALA A 68 -17.34 -6.67 -2.01
C ALA A 68 -17.05 -5.79 -0.78
N LEU A 69 -16.15 -6.21 0.11
CA LEU A 69 -15.72 -5.39 1.25
C LEU A 69 -15.08 -4.08 0.80
N GLU A 70 -14.19 -4.10 -0.20
CA GLU A 70 -13.58 -2.90 -0.76
C GLU A 70 -14.67 -1.92 -1.23
N ILE A 71 -15.64 -2.39 -2.00
CA ILE A 71 -16.75 -1.56 -2.51
C ILE A 71 -17.63 -1.01 -1.37
N LEU A 72 -17.93 -1.81 -0.36
CA LEU A 72 -18.77 -1.39 0.76
C LEU A 72 -18.07 -0.33 1.64
N VAL A 73 -16.77 -0.44 1.81
CA VAL A 73 -15.95 0.59 2.47
C VAL A 73 -15.95 1.89 1.66
N ASP A 74 -15.80 1.81 0.35
CA ASP A 74 -15.81 2.98 -0.53
C ASP A 74 -17.15 3.71 -0.47
N ILE A 75 -18.27 2.98 -0.44
CA ILE A 75 -19.62 3.58 -0.29
C ILE A 75 -19.74 4.30 1.06
N GLY A 76 -19.29 3.67 2.17
CA GLY A 76 -19.29 4.31 3.47
C GLY A 76 -18.42 5.58 3.53
N ASN A 77 -17.31 5.58 2.79
CA ASN A 77 -16.45 6.75 2.63
C ASN A 77 -17.16 7.87 1.85
N ILE A 78 -17.87 7.55 0.75
CA ILE A 78 -18.64 8.52 -0.05
C ILE A 78 -19.69 9.22 0.83
N GLU A 79 -20.45 8.47 1.62
CA GLU A 79 -21.46 9.05 2.52
C GLU A 79 -20.82 10.01 3.54
N ARG A 80 -19.71 9.59 4.17
CA ARG A 80 -18.97 10.41 5.15
C ARG A 80 -18.36 11.65 4.49
N ASP A 81 -17.69 11.49 3.35
CA ASP A 81 -17.02 12.58 2.64
C ASP A 81 -18.03 13.60 2.12
N THR A 82 -19.21 13.16 1.71
CA THR A 82 -20.32 14.05 1.33
C THR A 82 -20.79 14.89 2.52
N LEU A 83 -20.90 14.29 3.72
CA LEU A 83 -21.28 15.00 4.94
C LEU A 83 -20.20 16.01 5.36
N ILE A 84 -18.92 15.61 5.29
CA ILE A 84 -17.78 16.49 5.59
C ILE A 84 -17.76 17.68 4.62
N PHE A 85 -17.93 17.43 3.33
CA PHE A 85 -18.00 18.48 2.30
C PHE A 85 -19.18 19.46 2.55
N ALA A 86 -20.33 18.93 2.94
CA ALA A 86 -21.50 19.74 3.28
C ALA A 86 -21.29 20.61 4.52
N GLN A 87 -20.41 20.21 5.45
CA GLN A 87 -20.07 20.96 6.66
C GLN A 87 -18.95 21.99 6.45
N GLN A 88 -18.45 22.17 5.22
CA GLN A 88 -17.35 23.11 4.88
C GLN A 88 -16.05 22.90 5.71
N GLN A 89 -15.81 21.74 6.26
CA GLN A 89 -14.54 21.45 6.92
C GLN A 89 -13.44 21.34 5.84
N HIS A 90 -12.34 22.08 6.05
CA HIS A 90 -11.16 21.96 5.19
C HIS A 90 -10.42 20.66 5.54
N VAL A 91 -10.68 19.62 4.80
CA VAL A 91 -9.99 18.32 4.93
C VAL A 91 -8.98 18.19 3.79
N LEU A 92 -7.72 17.99 4.13
CA LEU A 92 -6.67 17.65 3.16
C LEU A 92 -6.50 16.13 3.12
N ARG A 93 -6.85 15.52 1.99
CA ARG A 93 -6.79 14.06 1.78
C ARG A 93 -5.49 13.71 1.07
N ILE A 94 -4.60 13.02 1.77
CA ILE A 94 -3.27 12.65 1.29
C ILE A 94 -3.22 11.13 1.08
N GLY A 95 -2.87 10.69 -0.14
CA GLY A 95 -2.47 9.33 -0.40
C GLY A 95 -0.97 9.16 -0.17
N LEU A 96 -0.56 8.20 0.63
CA LEU A 96 0.83 7.90 0.93
C LEU A 96 1.17 6.46 0.53
N THR A 97 2.19 6.27 -0.31
CA THR A 97 2.60 4.91 -0.66
C THR A 97 3.33 4.20 0.48
N HIS A 98 3.11 2.89 0.61
CA HIS A 98 3.88 2.04 1.52
C HIS A 98 5.39 2.14 1.31
N LEU A 99 5.81 2.47 0.08
CA LEU A 99 7.20 2.49 -0.35
C LEU A 99 8.03 3.61 0.30
N TYR A 100 7.39 4.73 0.73
CA TYR A 100 8.06 5.95 1.17
C TYR A 100 7.46 6.55 2.45
N GLN A 101 7.01 5.74 3.38
CA GLN A 101 6.35 6.23 4.60
C GLN A 101 7.29 7.09 5.45
N LYS A 102 8.50 6.60 5.71
CA LYS A 102 9.49 7.35 6.50
C LYS A 102 10.03 8.56 5.71
N TYR A 103 10.23 8.39 4.40
CA TYR A 103 10.69 9.47 3.53
C TYR A 103 9.77 10.69 3.58
N PHE A 104 8.45 10.49 3.56
CA PHE A 104 7.48 11.57 3.55
C PHE A 104 7.02 12.04 4.94
N THR A 105 7.42 11.35 6.02
CA THR A 105 7.05 11.75 7.38
C THR A 105 7.38 13.22 7.68
N PRO A 106 8.57 13.76 7.36
CA PRO A 106 8.86 15.16 7.62
C PRO A 106 7.94 16.13 6.85
N LEU A 107 7.53 15.79 5.63
CA LEU A 107 6.58 16.60 4.85
C LEU A 107 5.20 16.63 5.51
N ILE A 108 4.70 15.48 5.93
CA ILE A 108 3.41 15.39 6.64
C ILE A 108 3.44 16.22 7.93
N MET A 109 4.53 16.13 8.70
CA MET A 109 4.70 16.91 9.94
C MET A 109 4.75 18.42 9.67
N ALA A 110 5.41 18.85 8.58
CA ALA A 110 5.44 20.26 8.20
C ALA A 110 4.05 20.76 7.77
N ILE A 111 3.32 20.00 6.98
CA ILE A 111 1.94 20.33 6.61
C ILE A 111 1.07 20.45 7.86
N HIS A 112 1.13 19.48 8.77
CA HIS A 112 0.36 19.51 10.02
C HIS A 112 0.69 20.74 10.88
N SER A 113 1.97 21.11 11.01
CA SER A 113 2.38 22.26 11.83
C SER A 113 1.95 23.61 11.24
N GLN A 114 1.84 23.70 9.91
CA GLN A 114 1.49 24.92 9.19
C GLN A 114 -0.03 25.14 9.08
N TYR A 115 -0.81 24.04 9.18
CA TYR A 115 -2.28 24.03 8.98
C TYR A 115 -3.00 23.46 10.21
N ALA A 116 -2.88 24.11 11.36
CA ALA A 116 -3.50 23.70 12.61
C ALA A 116 -5.04 23.57 12.53
N ASP A 117 -5.68 24.33 11.63
CA ASP A 117 -7.13 24.33 11.41
C ASP A 117 -7.60 23.39 10.28
N THR A 118 -6.69 22.62 9.68
CA THR A 118 -7.00 21.70 8.59
C THR A 118 -6.93 20.26 9.10
N GLU A 119 -8.01 19.52 8.96
CA GLU A 119 -8.00 18.08 9.19
C GLU A 119 -7.18 17.40 8.08
N ILE A 120 -6.17 16.60 8.44
CA ILE A 120 -5.36 15.85 7.50
C ILE A 120 -5.77 14.38 7.57
N ASN A 121 -6.27 13.87 6.46
CA ASN A 121 -6.64 12.46 6.32
C ASN A 121 -5.60 11.76 5.44
N VAL A 122 -4.85 10.80 6.00
CA VAL A 122 -3.79 10.07 5.29
C VAL A 122 -4.22 8.64 5.03
N LEU A 123 -4.33 8.29 3.75
CA LEU A 123 -4.57 6.91 3.31
C LEU A 123 -3.26 6.29 2.84
N VAL A 124 -2.90 5.14 3.39
CA VAL A 124 -1.69 4.41 2.99
C VAL A 124 -2.06 3.23 2.09
N SER A 125 -1.48 3.18 0.88
CA SER A 125 -1.76 2.12 -0.09
C SER A 125 -0.65 2.00 -1.15
N ASP A 126 -0.82 1.10 -2.13
CA ASP A 126 0.06 1.00 -3.30
C ASP A 126 -0.08 2.22 -4.23
N SER A 127 1.01 2.64 -4.86
CA SER A 127 1.02 3.81 -5.77
C SER A 127 -0.03 3.73 -6.88
N SER A 128 -0.28 2.53 -7.44
CA SER A 128 -1.28 2.34 -8.50
C SER A 128 -2.72 2.54 -8.00
N HIS A 129 -3.02 2.10 -6.77
CA HIS A 129 -4.31 2.34 -6.14
C HIS A 129 -4.48 3.83 -5.83
N LEU A 130 -3.44 4.48 -5.28
CA LEU A 130 -3.45 5.91 -5.00
C LEU A 130 -3.59 6.76 -6.26
N GLU A 131 -2.99 6.36 -7.39
CA GLU A 131 -3.25 7.00 -8.69
C GLU A 131 -4.72 6.87 -9.10
N THR A 132 -5.35 5.72 -8.87
CA THR A 132 -6.78 5.53 -9.14
C THR A 132 -7.63 6.43 -8.25
N LEU A 133 -7.34 6.52 -6.96
CA LEU A 133 -8.06 7.40 -6.03
C LEU A 133 -7.87 8.87 -6.40
N LEU A 134 -6.66 9.26 -6.80
CA LEU A 134 -6.38 10.63 -7.25
C LEU A 134 -7.17 10.98 -8.51
N ASN A 135 -7.21 10.08 -9.51
CA ASN A 135 -7.98 10.27 -10.73
C ASN A 135 -9.49 10.36 -10.48
N ASN A 136 -9.97 9.68 -9.45
CA ASN A 136 -11.38 9.74 -9.01
C ASN A 136 -11.65 10.87 -8.01
N GLN A 137 -10.67 11.74 -7.72
CA GLN A 137 -10.76 12.87 -6.79
C GLN A 137 -11.13 12.47 -5.35
N LEU A 138 -10.82 11.23 -4.96
CA LEU A 138 -11.02 10.70 -3.61
C LEU A 138 -9.89 11.11 -2.66
N ILE A 139 -8.72 11.48 -3.23
CA ILE A 139 -7.61 12.13 -2.54
C ILE A 139 -7.19 13.38 -3.31
N ASP A 140 -6.63 14.37 -2.63
CA ASP A 140 -6.22 15.66 -3.19
C ASP A 140 -4.78 15.63 -3.68
N VAL A 141 -3.93 14.87 -2.99
CA VAL A 141 -2.50 14.73 -3.25
C VAL A 141 -2.08 13.28 -3.04
N ALA A 142 -1.19 12.81 -3.87
CA ALA A 142 -0.55 11.50 -3.73
C ALA A 142 0.98 11.65 -3.57
N LEU A 143 1.52 11.05 -2.51
CA LEU A 143 2.94 10.93 -2.21
C LEU A 143 3.37 9.51 -2.60
N ILE A 144 3.87 9.35 -3.84
CA ILE A 144 4.01 8.04 -4.50
C ILE A 144 5.32 7.92 -5.28
N GLN A 145 5.59 6.73 -5.78
CA GLN A 145 6.58 6.51 -6.84
C GLN A 145 6.14 7.30 -8.09
N GLN A 146 7.06 7.99 -8.72
CA GLN A 146 6.79 8.80 -9.92
C GLN A 146 6.00 7.99 -10.96
N PRO A 147 4.83 8.51 -11.39
CA PRO A 147 4.02 7.86 -12.42
C PRO A 147 4.74 7.83 -13.77
N LYS A 148 4.47 6.78 -14.56
CA LYS A 148 5.02 6.68 -15.93
C LYS A 148 4.35 7.65 -16.92
N ARG A 149 3.08 8.01 -16.68
CA ARG A 149 2.31 8.95 -17.50
C ARG A 149 2.01 10.19 -16.69
N LEU A 150 2.51 11.34 -17.14
CA LEU A 150 2.46 12.59 -16.40
C LEU A 150 1.44 13.61 -16.95
N GLU A 151 0.81 13.31 -18.08
CA GLU A 151 -0.02 14.25 -18.86
C GLU A 151 -1.21 14.85 -18.09
N ARG A 152 -1.72 14.10 -17.09
CA ARG A 152 -2.86 14.50 -16.26
C ARG A 152 -2.49 15.09 -14.91
N TYR A 153 -1.20 15.08 -14.60
CA TYR A 153 -0.72 15.44 -13.27
C TYR A 153 0.13 16.70 -13.28
N ARG A 154 -0.05 17.52 -12.26
CA ARG A 154 1.03 18.39 -11.77
C ARG A 154 1.83 17.57 -10.78
N TYR A 155 3.11 17.46 -10.97
CA TYR A 155 3.97 16.70 -10.09
C TYR A 155 5.24 17.48 -9.72
N LEU A 156 5.73 17.22 -8.51
CA LEU A 156 7.06 17.60 -8.07
C LEU A 156 7.89 16.32 -7.96
N ALA A 157 8.89 16.21 -8.80
CA ALA A 157 9.92 15.19 -8.66
C ALA A 157 10.78 15.52 -7.45
N LEU A 158 10.99 14.53 -6.59
CA LEU A 158 11.82 14.65 -5.41
C LEU A 158 13.16 13.93 -5.62
N PRO A 159 14.19 14.21 -4.81
CA PRO A 159 15.46 13.51 -4.92
C PRO A 159 15.27 12.00 -4.91
N ALA A 160 15.98 11.31 -5.81
CA ALA A 160 15.96 9.85 -5.86
C ALA A 160 16.46 9.28 -4.52
N VAL A 161 15.81 8.21 -4.06
CA VAL A 161 16.23 7.49 -2.86
C VAL A 161 17.16 6.36 -3.28
N GLN A 162 18.32 6.28 -2.64
CA GLN A 162 19.29 5.22 -2.89
C GLN A 162 18.71 3.87 -2.47
N MET A 163 19.14 2.82 -3.18
CA MET A 163 18.84 1.46 -2.78
C MET A 163 19.83 1.00 -1.73
N ALA A 164 19.32 0.36 -0.68
CA ALA A 164 20.12 -0.34 0.29
C ALA A 164 19.67 -1.80 0.41
N ALA A 165 20.59 -2.66 0.78
CA ALA A 165 20.32 -4.05 1.11
C ALA A 165 20.24 -4.21 2.63
N VAL A 166 19.16 -4.78 3.13
CA VAL A 166 19.08 -5.31 4.50
C VAL A 166 19.42 -6.78 4.42
N VAL A 167 20.52 -7.19 5.03
CA VAL A 167 21.05 -8.57 4.94
C VAL A 167 21.15 -9.17 6.33
N HIS A 168 20.54 -10.36 6.54
CA HIS A 168 20.70 -11.09 7.79
C HIS A 168 22.16 -11.46 8.01
N ARG A 169 22.68 -11.27 9.23
CA ARG A 169 24.12 -11.43 9.55
C ARG A 169 24.66 -12.82 9.25
N SER A 170 23.85 -13.87 9.36
CA SER A 170 24.25 -15.24 9.05
C SER A 170 24.66 -15.45 7.59
N LEU A 171 24.20 -14.58 6.69
CA LEU A 171 24.53 -14.63 5.26
C LEU A 171 25.86 -13.93 4.91
N LEU A 172 26.53 -13.33 5.91
CA LEU A 172 27.79 -12.60 5.78
C LEU A 172 28.88 -13.17 6.70
N PRO A 173 29.29 -14.43 6.51
CA PRO A 173 30.25 -15.10 7.40
C PRO A 173 31.63 -14.43 7.42
N ASP A 174 32.03 -13.79 6.31
CA ASP A 174 33.32 -13.10 6.17
C ASP A 174 33.31 -11.65 6.71
N GLY A 175 32.23 -11.24 7.36
CA GLY A 175 32.02 -9.89 7.87
C GLY A 175 31.14 -9.02 6.99
N VAL A 176 30.89 -7.80 7.45
CA VAL A 176 29.97 -6.85 6.77
C VAL A 176 30.76 -6.04 5.74
N PRO A 177 30.46 -6.17 4.43
CA PRO A 177 31.11 -5.35 3.41
C PRO A 177 30.56 -3.92 3.41
N ASP A 178 31.33 -2.94 3.00
CA ASP A 178 30.88 -1.55 2.82
C ASP A 178 29.81 -1.43 1.71
N THR A 179 29.97 -2.23 0.66
CA THR A 179 29.06 -2.25 -0.49
C THR A 179 28.88 -3.66 -1.04
N MET A 180 27.70 -3.91 -1.65
CA MET A 180 27.43 -5.13 -2.41
C MET A 180 26.90 -4.80 -3.79
N THR A 181 27.25 -5.61 -4.76
CA THR A 181 26.71 -5.55 -6.12
C THR A 181 25.37 -6.29 -6.21
N LEU A 182 24.55 -5.96 -7.22
CA LEU A 182 23.32 -6.72 -7.49
C LEU A 182 23.61 -8.21 -7.76
N LYS A 183 24.75 -8.52 -8.37
CA LYS A 183 25.17 -9.91 -8.63
C LYS A 183 25.39 -10.68 -7.32
N GLN A 184 26.07 -10.10 -6.34
CA GLN A 184 26.29 -10.70 -5.02
C GLN A 184 24.97 -10.89 -4.28
N LEU A 185 24.13 -9.86 -4.27
CA LEU A 185 22.83 -9.89 -3.61
C LEU A 185 21.86 -10.88 -4.25
N GLY A 186 21.89 -11.01 -5.60
CA GLY A 186 21.07 -11.98 -6.32
C GLY A 186 21.41 -13.44 -6.03
N GLY A 187 22.60 -13.72 -5.49
CA GLY A 187 23.01 -15.05 -5.00
C GLY A 187 22.48 -15.41 -3.62
N LEU A 188 21.88 -14.47 -2.89
CA LEU A 188 21.28 -14.68 -1.57
C LEU A 188 19.79 -14.99 -1.66
N PRO A 189 19.18 -15.63 -0.64
CA PRO A 189 17.73 -15.73 -0.53
C PRO A 189 17.13 -14.30 -0.42
N LEU A 190 16.25 -13.92 -1.35
CA LEU A 190 15.70 -12.56 -1.41
C LEU A 190 14.25 -12.49 -0.97
N ILE A 191 13.93 -11.49 -0.14
CA ILE A 191 12.57 -10.98 0.06
C ILE A 191 12.47 -9.68 -0.72
N LEU A 192 11.56 -9.60 -1.69
CA LEU A 192 11.44 -8.44 -2.56
C LEU A 192 10.12 -7.72 -2.38
N LEU A 193 10.21 -6.38 -2.47
CA LEU A 193 9.04 -5.52 -2.52
C LEU A 193 8.27 -5.75 -3.81
N ARG A 194 7.01 -6.15 -3.68
CA ARG A 194 6.10 -6.30 -4.81
C ARG A 194 4.74 -5.72 -4.44
N ARG A 195 4.24 -4.80 -5.27
CA ARG A 195 2.88 -4.28 -5.12
C ARG A 195 1.84 -5.35 -5.46
N SER A 196 0.63 -5.19 -4.94
CA SER A 196 -0.49 -6.12 -5.16
C SER A 196 -0.99 -6.12 -6.60
N SER A 197 -0.81 -5.02 -7.34
CA SER A 197 -1.24 -4.91 -8.73
C SER A 197 -0.32 -3.99 -9.56
N GLY A 198 -0.26 -4.28 -10.86
CA GLY A 198 0.47 -3.46 -11.85
C GLY A 198 1.97 -3.71 -11.91
N VAL A 199 2.62 -3.06 -12.89
CA VAL A 199 4.08 -3.09 -13.12
C VAL A 199 4.73 -1.94 -12.37
N GLY A 200 5.78 -2.20 -11.60
CA GLY A 200 6.43 -1.20 -10.77
C GLY A 200 7.92 -1.35 -10.60
N THR A 201 8.41 -0.96 -9.44
CA THR A 201 9.82 -1.05 -9.06
C THR A 201 10.33 -2.49 -9.00
N PHE A 202 9.44 -3.46 -8.68
CA PHE A 202 9.78 -4.88 -8.67
C PHE A 202 10.27 -5.38 -10.03
N GLU A 203 9.52 -5.11 -11.10
CA GLU A 203 9.86 -5.57 -12.44
C GLU A 203 11.15 -4.91 -12.95
N GLN A 204 11.37 -3.63 -12.62
CA GLN A 204 12.62 -2.93 -12.94
C GLN A 204 13.81 -3.53 -12.20
N LEU A 205 13.64 -3.85 -10.92
CA LEU A 205 14.69 -4.48 -10.11
C LEU A 205 15.00 -5.90 -10.59
N MET A 206 13.98 -6.70 -10.91
CA MET A 206 14.15 -8.04 -11.47
C MET A 206 14.90 -8.02 -12.79
N ASP A 207 14.57 -7.08 -13.69
CA ASP A 207 15.29 -6.89 -14.96
C ASP A 207 16.77 -6.56 -14.72
N GLN A 208 17.07 -5.72 -13.75
CA GLN A 208 18.46 -5.36 -13.41
C GLN A 208 19.22 -6.53 -12.76
N LEU A 209 18.59 -7.29 -11.89
CA LEU A 209 19.17 -8.50 -11.30
C LEU A 209 19.52 -9.53 -12.38
N LEU A 210 18.60 -9.76 -13.33
CA LEU A 210 18.85 -10.66 -14.46
C LEU A 210 19.98 -10.14 -15.36
N LYS A 211 20.01 -8.84 -15.65
CA LYS A 211 21.10 -8.20 -16.44
C LYS A 211 22.46 -8.26 -15.73
N SER A 212 22.48 -8.36 -14.41
CA SER A 212 23.73 -8.57 -13.66
C SER A 212 24.32 -9.99 -13.80
N GLY A 213 23.62 -10.86 -14.52
CA GLY A 213 24.04 -12.24 -14.75
C GLY A 213 23.69 -13.21 -13.61
N THR A 214 22.69 -12.88 -12.80
CA THR A 214 22.24 -13.69 -11.67
C THR A 214 20.76 -14.02 -11.83
N THR A 215 20.39 -15.29 -11.58
CA THR A 215 18.99 -15.67 -11.41
C THR A 215 18.65 -15.55 -9.94
N PRO A 216 17.89 -14.52 -9.52
CA PRO A 216 17.65 -14.27 -8.10
C PRO A 216 16.78 -15.35 -7.47
N GLN A 217 17.17 -15.83 -6.30
CA GLN A 217 16.39 -16.75 -5.49
C GLN A 217 15.39 -15.97 -4.64
N VAL A 218 14.23 -15.66 -5.20
CA VAL A 218 13.18 -14.94 -4.46
C VAL A 218 12.40 -15.94 -3.62
N ILE A 219 12.47 -15.80 -2.30
CA ILE A 219 11.75 -16.66 -1.34
C ILE A 219 10.39 -16.10 -0.92
N MET A 220 10.23 -14.77 -0.94
CA MET A 220 8.97 -14.11 -0.59
C MET A 220 8.78 -12.80 -1.34
N HIS A 221 7.51 -12.43 -1.52
CA HIS A 221 7.08 -11.11 -1.99
C HIS A 221 6.26 -10.43 -0.90
N VAL A 222 6.57 -9.17 -0.60
CA VAL A 222 5.92 -8.36 0.43
C VAL A 222 5.68 -6.96 -0.11
N SER A 223 4.57 -6.33 0.26
CA SER A 223 4.23 -4.99 -0.24
C SER A 223 4.78 -3.84 0.61
N GLN A 224 5.25 -4.12 1.83
CA GLN A 224 5.67 -3.10 2.80
C GLN A 224 7.12 -3.30 3.26
N PRO A 225 7.99 -2.26 3.17
CA PRO A 225 9.38 -2.35 3.62
C PRO A 225 9.53 -2.71 5.09
N SER A 226 8.72 -2.13 5.97
CA SER A 226 8.78 -2.38 7.41
C SER A 226 8.57 -3.85 7.77
N VAL A 227 7.60 -4.50 7.13
CA VAL A 227 7.30 -5.93 7.35
C VAL A 227 8.49 -6.80 6.94
N ILE A 228 9.19 -6.45 5.85
CA ILE A 228 10.37 -7.18 5.42
C ILE A 228 11.49 -7.07 6.48
N VAL A 229 11.73 -5.85 6.96
CA VAL A 229 12.75 -5.60 7.99
C VAL A 229 12.41 -6.39 9.27
N ASP A 230 11.16 -6.31 9.74
CA ASP A 230 10.70 -7.01 10.93
C ASP A 230 10.89 -8.54 10.82
N TRP A 231 10.64 -9.12 9.66
CA TRP A 231 10.79 -10.56 9.45
C TRP A 231 12.25 -11.00 9.41
N ILE A 232 13.14 -10.22 8.77
CA ILE A 232 14.58 -10.50 8.80
C ILE A 232 15.10 -10.37 10.22
N GLU A 233 14.68 -9.32 10.97
CA GLU A 233 15.04 -9.16 12.39
C GLU A 233 14.50 -10.27 13.29
N SER A 234 13.38 -10.89 12.91
CA SER A 234 12.78 -12.02 13.61
C SER A 234 13.45 -13.36 13.30
N GLY A 235 14.49 -13.39 12.44
CA GLY A 235 15.31 -14.56 12.18
C GLY A 235 15.11 -15.22 10.82
N ILE A 236 14.43 -14.59 9.87
CA ILE A 236 14.43 -15.08 8.49
C ILE A 236 15.79 -14.74 7.85
N GLU A 237 16.55 -15.78 7.53
CA GLU A 237 17.86 -15.67 6.89
C GLU A 237 17.73 -15.30 5.43
N ALA A 238 17.51 -14.01 5.17
CA ALA A 238 17.30 -13.43 3.85
C ALA A 238 17.99 -12.07 3.70
N ALA A 239 18.08 -11.63 2.46
CA ALA A 239 18.41 -10.25 2.10
C ALA A 239 17.19 -9.58 1.44
N ALA A 240 17.10 -8.24 1.58
CA ALA A 240 16.07 -7.45 0.95
C ALA A 240 16.66 -6.19 0.32
N LEU A 241 16.09 -5.77 -0.81
CA LEU A 241 16.47 -4.55 -1.53
C LEU A 241 15.37 -3.50 -1.32
N LEU A 242 15.67 -2.47 -0.53
CA LEU A 242 14.71 -1.49 -0.04
C LEU A 242 15.19 -0.05 -0.32
N PRO A 243 14.28 0.94 -0.34
CA PRO A 243 14.68 2.33 -0.26
C PRO A 243 15.43 2.59 1.06
N GLU A 244 16.62 3.17 1.01
CA GLU A 244 17.45 3.46 2.19
C GLU A 244 16.68 4.29 3.24
N SER A 245 15.79 5.18 2.78
CA SER A 245 14.96 6.02 3.64
C SER A 245 14.02 5.24 4.57
N GLU A 246 13.63 4.03 4.17
CA GLU A 246 12.67 3.22 4.91
C GLU A 246 13.34 2.33 5.97
N VAL A 247 14.67 2.26 5.99
CA VAL A 247 15.44 1.43 6.92
C VAL A 247 16.08 2.30 7.99
N CYS A 248 15.89 1.91 9.26
CA CYS A 248 16.53 2.57 10.39
C CYS A 248 17.68 1.69 10.90
N PRO A 249 18.95 2.07 10.64
CA PRO A 249 20.11 1.24 11.02
C PRO A 249 20.19 0.96 12.53
N SER A 250 19.73 1.88 13.39
CA SER A 250 19.74 1.69 14.85
C SER A 250 18.73 0.64 15.35
N GLN A 251 17.79 0.23 14.51
CA GLN A 251 16.82 -0.82 14.83
C GLN A 251 17.28 -2.22 14.39
N LEU A 252 18.33 -2.30 13.57
CA LEU A 252 18.87 -3.57 13.07
C LEU A 252 19.80 -4.23 14.09
N ARG A 253 19.41 -5.42 14.58
CA ARG A 253 20.18 -6.24 15.52
C ARG A 253 20.73 -7.50 14.87
N ASN A 254 19.85 -8.23 14.18
CA ASN A 254 20.16 -9.50 13.52
C ASN A 254 20.55 -9.33 12.04
N SER A 255 20.33 -8.14 11.48
CA SER A 255 20.69 -7.78 10.12
C SER A 255 21.64 -6.57 10.07
N VAL A 256 22.07 -6.24 8.88
CA VAL A 256 22.90 -5.06 8.61
C VAL A 256 22.38 -4.37 7.35
N LEU A 257 22.58 -3.05 7.33
CA LEU A 257 22.34 -2.24 6.15
C LEU A 257 23.64 -2.15 5.33
N VAL A 258 23.59 -2.56 4.08
CA VAL A 258 24.72 -2.54 3.14
C VAL A 258 24.32 -1.70 1.93
N ARG A 259 25.21 -0.83 1.46
CA ARG A 259 24.96 -0.04 0.26
C ARG A 259 25.06 -0.91 -0.99
N VAL A 260 24.18 -0.65 -1.95
CA VAL A 260 24.22 -1.30 -3.26
C VAL A 260 25.03 -0.46 -4.23
N SER A 261 26.05 -1.04 -4.85
CA SER A 261 26.89 -0.34 -5.81
C SER A 261 27.17 -1.18 -7.05
N PRO A 262 26.90 -0.66 -8.27
CA PRO A 262 26.26 0.62 -8.55
C PRO A 262 24.77 0.63 -8.10
N ASP A 263 24.29 1.82 -7.71
CA ASP A 263 22.87 2.00 -7.35
C ASP A 263 22.00 1.81 -8.60
N PRO A 264 21.01 0.89 -8.56
CA PRO A 264 20.12 0.62 -9.70
C PRO A 264 19.13 1.75 -9.99
N GLN A 265 19.01 2.75 -9.12
CA GLN A 265 18.15 3.94 -9.30
C GLN A 265 16.72 3.57 -9.73
N VAL A 266 16.00 2.89 -8.87
CA VAL A 266 14.60 2.50 -9.12
C VAL A 266 13.59 3.27 -8.27
N PHE A 267 14.07 4.02 -7.25
CA PHE A 267 13.24 4.70 -6.28
C PHE A 267 13.19 6.21 -6.53
N PHE A 268 12.11 6.66 -7.15
CA PHE A 268 11.87 8.07 -7.49
C PHE A 268 10.60 8.54 -6.80
N PRO A 269 10.67 9.06 -5.57
CA PRO A 269 9.50 9.62 -4.91
C PRO A 269 9.01 10.88 -5.63
N ALA A 270 7.70 11.06 -5.65
CA ALA A 270 7.07 12.24 -6.23
C ALA A 270 5.83 12.63 -5.44
N LEU A 271 5.58 13.93 -5.38
CA LEU A 271 4.30 14.48 -5.00
C LEU A 271 3.49 14.73 -6.27
N VAL A 272 2.27 14.22 -6.30
CA VAL A 272 1.41 14.23 -7.49
C VAL A 272 0.02 14.75 -7.14
N LYS A 273 -0.50 15.69 -7.93
CA LYS A 273 -1.91 16.13 -7.87
C LYS A 273 -2.48 16.22 -9.30
N LEU A 274 -3.80 16.20 -9.44
CA LEU A 274 -4.42 16.45 -10.74
C LEU A 274 -4.20 17.91 -11.18
N THR A 275 -4.12 18.13 -12.49
CA THR A 275 -4.05 19.48 -13.04
C THR A 275 -5.32 20.31 -12.74
N THR A 276 -6.44 19.62 -12.49
CA THR A 276 -7.74 20.20 -12.14
C THR A 276 -7.93 20.47 -10.65
N THR A 277 -7.05 19.91 -9.79
CA THR A 277 -7.13 20.14 -8.33
C THR A 277 -6.76 21.60 -8.04
N PRO A 278 -7.60 22.35 -7.31
CA PRO A 278 -7.29 23.72 -6.88
C PRO A 278 -5.94 23.80 -6.14
N GLU A 279 -5.40 25.02 -6.05
CA GLU A 279 -4.21 25.26 -5.22
C GLU A 279 -4.51 24.87 -3.78
N ILE A 280 -3.69 23.96 -3.26
CA ILE A 280 -3.77 23.54 -1.87
C ILE A 280 -2.89 24.52 -1.09
N ARG A 281 -3.55 25.52 -0.44
CA ARG A 281 -2.83 26.50 0.38
C ARG A 281 -1.80 25.78 1.25
N GLY A 282 -0.54 26.20 1.09
CA GLY A 282 0.59 25.77 1.88
C GLY A 282 1.31 24.52 1.45
N LEU A 283 0.70 23.60 0.74
CA LEU A 283 1.49 22.54 0.12
C LEU A 283 2.48 23.15 -0.90
N GLU A 284 2.03 24.15 -1.65
CA GLU A 284 2.84 24.87 -2.63
C GLU A 284 3.90 25.75 -1.98
N GLU A 285 3.62 26.36 -0.80
CA GLU A 285 4.58 27.10 -0.03
C GLU A 285 5.67 26.20 0.59
N VAL A 286 5.28 25.06 1.15
CA VAL A 286 6.21 24.03 1.66
C VAL A 286 7.10 23.52 0.51
N MET A 287 6.53 23.39 -0.70
CA MET A 287 7.24 22.94 -1.87
C MET A 287 8.17 24.03 -2.46
N ALA A 288 7.72 25.28 -2.50
CA ALA A 288 8.47 26.41 -3.04
C ALA A 288 9.67 26.80 -2.14
N ASN A 289 9.55 26.63 -0.83
CA ASN A 289 10.60 26.94 0.14
C ASN A 289 11.70 25.88 0.23
N GLY A 290 11.70 24.90 -0.68
CA GLY A 290 12.73 23.88 -0.71
C GLY A 290 12.77 23.06 0.57
N TYR A 291 11.72 22.26 0.81
CA TYR A 291 11.67 21.39 1.97
C TYR A 291 12.93 20.52 2.04
N PRO A 292 13.72 20.57 3.12
CA PRO A 292 14.87 19.72 3.24
C PRO A 292 14.40 18.27 3.42
N PHE A 293 14.34 17.54 2.31
CA PHE A 293 14.19 16.08 2.32
C PHE A 293 15.46 15.45 2.90
N VAL A 294 15.74 15.77 4.15
CA VAL A 294 16.75 15.05 4.92
C VAL A 294 16.06 13.81 5.41
N ALA A 295 16.51 12.65 4.91
CA ALA A 295 16.10 11.37 5.47
C ALA A 295 16.15 11.48 7.00
N PRO A 296 15.08 11.10 7.71
CA PRO A 296 15.05 11.20 9.16
C PRO A 296 16.28 10.48 9.69
N LYS A 297 17.21 11.22 10.29
CA LYS A 297 18.27 10.58 11.06
C LYS A 297 17.55 9.85 12.17
N CYS A 298 17.52 8.54 12.09
CA CYS A 298 17.02 7.69 13.16
C CYS A 298 17.85 8.04 14.41
N ARG A 299 17.23 8.75 15.35
CA ARG A 299 17.78 9.00 16.68
C ARG A 299 17.55 7.79 17.57
#